data_a3b8ddf503242e0d2d8dfc9d6c8dcf5f
#
_entry.id   a3b8ddf503242e0d2d8dfc9d6c8dcf5f
#
_cell.length_a   1.000
_cell.length_b   1.000
_cell.length_c   1.000
_cell.angle_alpha   90.00
_cell.angle_beta   90.00
_cell.angle_gamma   90.00
#
_symmetry.space_group_name_H-M   'P 1'
#
loop_
_entity.id
_entity.type
_entity.pdbx_description
1 polymer ?
#
loop_
_entity_poly.entity_id
_entity_poly.type
_entity_poly.pdbx_seq_one_letter_code
_entity_poly.pdbx_strand_id
1 'polypeptide(L)'
;MGIIISPTRELSSQIYNVAQPFISTLRNVKSMLLVGGGEVKSDMKKIEEQGANLLIGTPGRLYDIMERMDVLDLHNLEILILDEADRLLDMGFQKQINYVISRLPKLRRTGLFSATQTEAVEELSKAGLRNPVRIEVRAETKSINDLASSQQSSSSKTPSGLHLEYLECEADKKPSQLVDLLIKNKSKKIIIYFMTCACVDYWGVVLPHVTALKGLSLIPLHGKLKQTVREKALALFTSLSGGILLCTDVAARGLDIPGVDCIVQYDPPQDPNVFIHRVGRTARLGRQGSAIVFLFPKEEAYVEFLRLRRVPLQERRCSDDASDVVPQVRTIHVIVTCISAFAACHLMDECIIFAIFGGMAWVGKCWSGRFRSAARKDRDVMEKGLRAFVSYIRAYKEHHCSYIFRWKELEIGKLAMGYGLLQLPSMPEVKQHSLSTEGFVPVEDINFDEIKYK
;
A
#
# COMPACT_ATOMS: atom_id res chain seq x y z
N MET A 1 -7.22 -12.53 34.31
CA MET A 1 -7.23 -11.34 33.45
C MET A 1 -6.30 -11.57 32.25
N GLY A 2 -6.59 -10.97 31.10
CA GLY A 2 -5.75 -11.09 29.90
C GLY A 2 -5.55 -9.76 29.18
N ILE A 3 -4.40 -9.61 28.51
CA ILE A 3 -4.10 -8.45 27.65
C ILE A 3 -3.63 -8.95 26.29
N ILE A 4 -4.18 -8.39 25.20
CA ILE A 4 -3.76 -8.62 23.83
C ILE A 4 -3.31 -7.28 23.24
N ILE A 5 -2.08 -7.22 22.79
CA ILE A 5 -1.47 -6.02 22.21
C ILE A 5 -1.24 -6.26 20.72
N SER A 6 -1.74 -5.36 19.89
CA SER A 6 -1.51 -5.39 18.44
C SER A 6 -1.14 -4.00 17.90
N PRO A 7 -0.38 -3.90 16.78
CA PRO A 7 0.23 -2.64 16.34
C PRO A 7 -0.76 -1.62 15.80
N THR A 8 -1.91 -2.04 15.29
CA THR A 8 -2.85 -1.15 14.62
C THR A 8 -4.24 -1.23 15.23
N ARG A 9 -4.99 -0.12 15.13
CA ARG A 9 -6.37 -0.03 15.64
C ARG A 9 -7.28 -1.01 14.92
N GLU A 10 -7.09 -1.18 13.62
CA GLU A 10 -7.89 -2.08 12.79
C GLU A 10 -7.69 -3.54 13.22
N LEU A 11 -6.44 -3.96 13.44
CA LEU A 11 -6.15 -5.31 13.91
C LEU A 11 -6.71 -5.54 15.31
N SER A 12 -6.53 -4.57 16.25
CA SER A 12 -7.12 -4.66 17.58
C SER A 12 -8.66 -4.80 17.52
N SER A 13 -9.32 -4.00 16.67
CA SER A 13 -10.78 -4.09 16.47
C SER A 13 -11.19 -5.43 15.87
N GLN A 14 -10.42 -5.97 14.92
CA GLN A 14 -10.71 -7.28 14.35
C GLN A 14 -10.53 -8.41 15.35
N ILE A 15 -9.43 -8.41 16.14
CA ILE A 15 -9.20 -9.37 17.23
C ILE A 15 -10.36 -9.30 18.23
N TYR A 16 -10.77 -8.08 18.62
CA TYR A 16 -11.89 -7.87 19.53
C TYR A 16 -13.17 -8.52 18.99
N ASN A 17 -13.53 -8.24 17.73
CA ASN A 17 -14.75 -8.77 17.11
C ASN A 17 -14.71 -10.30 16.97
N VAL A 18 -13.56 -10.88 16.58
CA VAL A 18 -13.39 -12.34 16.49
C VAL A 18 -13.46 -13.01 17.85
N ALA A 19 -13.00 -12.35 18.91
CA ALA A 19 -13.04 -12.89 20.26
C ALA A 19 -14.45 -12.89 20.87
N GLN A 20 -15.36 -11.98 20.46
CA GLN A 20 -16.69 -11.83 21.07
C GLN A 20 -17.52 -13.13 21.11
N PRO A 21 -17.65 -13.92 20.02
CA PRO A 21 -18.40 -15.18 20.07
C PRO A 21 -17.89 -16.17 21.12
N PHE A 22 -16.55 -16.21 21.32
CA PHE A 22 -15.93 -17.07 22.32
C PHE A 22 -16.13 -16.52 23.73
N ILE A 23 -15.96 -15.21 23.92
CA ILE A 23 -16.13 -14.55 25.21
C ILE A 23 -17.58 -14.70 25.70
N SER A 24 -18.56 -14.61 24.81
CA SER A 24 -19.98 -14.75 25.15
C SER A 24 -20.34 -16.13 25.72
N THR A 25 -19.53 -17.15 25.51
CA THR A 25 -19.72 -18.49 26.11
C THR A 25 -19.17 -18.58 27.52
N LEU A 26 -18.35 -17.61 27.95
CA LEU A 26 -17.71 -17.59 29.27
C LEU A 26 -18.50 -16.75 30.24
N ARG A 27 -18.79 -17.32 31.42
CA ARG A 27 -19.46 -16.59 32.48
C ARG A 27 -18.52 -15.55 33.10
N ASN A 28 -19.01 -14.32 33.26
CA ASN A 28 -18.29 -13.23 33.95
C ASN A 28 -17.01 -12.72 33.27
N VAL A 29 -16.79 -12.99 31.99
CA VAL A 29 -15.68 -12.41 31.22
C VAL A 29 -16.17 -11.20 30.44
N LYS A 30 -15.59 -10.04 30.74
CA LYS A 30 -15.85 -8.77 30.05
C LYS A 30 -14.61 -8.35 29.29
N SER A 31 -14.77 -8.06 28.01
CA SER A 31 -13.69 -7.58 27.15
C SER A 31 -13.84 -6.10 26.83
N MET A 32 -12.73 -5.43 26.67
CA MET A 32 -12.71 -4.02 26.29
C MET A 32 -11.69 -3.75 25.19
N LEU A 33 -12.11 -2.96 24.19
CA LEU A 33 -11.26 -2.51 23.09
C LEU A 33 -10.65 -1.14 23.46
N LEU A 34 -9.31 -1.07 23.50
CA LEU A 34 -8.55 0.10 23.90
C LEU A 34 -7.65 0.59 22.76
N VAL A 35 -8.19 1.47 21.91
CA VAL A 35 -7.50 2.01 20.74
C VAL A 35 -7.49 3.53 20.74
N GLY A 36 -6.45 4.11 20.12
CA GLY A 36 -6.36 5.56 20.02
C GLY A 36 -7.48 6.17 19.15
N GLY A 37 -7.69 7.49 19.26
CA GLY A 37 -8.66 8.24 18.46
C GLY A 37 -9.89 8.73 19.21
N GLY A 38 -10.17 8.18 20.38
CA GLY A 38 -11.15 8.69 21.33
C GLY A 38 -10.47 9.30 22.57
N GLU A 39 -11.26 9.79 23.52
CA GLU A 39 -10.75 10.33 24.79
C GLU A 39 -10.32 9.20 25.75
N VAL A 40 -9.13 9.33 26.33
CA VAL A 40 -8.61 8.38 27.33
C VAL A 40 -9.51 8.31 28.55
N LYS A 41 -10.01 9.47 29.01
CA LYS A 41 -10.92 9.54 30.16
C LYS A 41 -12.21 8.73 29.99
N SER A 42 -12.74 8.68 28.76
CA SER A 42 -13.93 7.87 28.45
C SER A 42 -13.64 6.36 28.61
N ASP A 43 -12.47 5.91 28.17
CA ASP A 43 -12.08 4.50 28.32
C ASP A 43 -11.83 4.15 29.80
N MET A 44 -11.16 5.04 30.54
CA MET A 44 -10.95 4.87 31.99
C MET A 44 -12.29 4.75 32.74
N LYS A 45 -13.24 5.65 32.47
CA LYS A 45 -14.58 5.61 33.09
C LYS A 45 -15.31 4.29 32.77
N LYS A 46 -15.22 3.79 31.55
CA LYS A 46 -15.81 2.49 31.17
C LYS A 46 -15.17 1.33 31.95
N ILE A 47 -13.84 1.36 32.15
CA ILE A 47 -13.14 0.34 32.94
C ILE A 47 -13.61 0.37 34.39
N GLU A 48 -13.75 1.56 34.98
CA GLU A 48 -14.23 1.73 36.38
C GLU A 48 -15.68 1.25 36.56
N GLU A 49 -16.58 1.65 35.65
CA GLU A 49 -18.01 1.34 35.74
C GLU A 49 -18.34 -0.12 35.42
N GLN A 50 -17.67 -0.67 34.40
CA GLN A 50 -18.04 -1.97 33.85
C GLN A 50 -17.10 -3.10 34.28
N GLY A 51 -15.86 -2.75 34.66
CA GLY A 51 -14.77 -3.71 34.80
C GLY A 51 -14.34 -4.34 33.47
N ALA A 52 -13.14 -4.90 33.43
CA ALA A 52 -12.66 -5.64 32.26
C ALA A 52 -11.73 -6.79 32.68
N ASN A 53 -11.96 -7.97 32.11
CA ASN A 53 -11.12 -9.16 32.30
C ASN A 53 -10.18 -9.40 31.14
N LEU A 54 -10.54 -8.90 29.94
CA LEU A 54 -9.74 -9.00 28.73
C LEU A 54 -9.62 -7.62 28.09
N LEU A 55 -8.40 -7.09 28.07
CA LEU A 55 -8.07 -5.83 27.41
C LEU A 55 -7.43 -6.13 26.04
N ILE A 56 -8.00 -5.59 24.97
CA ILE A 56 -7.47 -5.73 23.60
C ILE A 56 -7.18 -4.34 23.10
N GLY A 57 -5.93 -4.06 22.67
CA GLY A 57 -5.65 -2.71 22.25
C GLY A 57 -4.28 -2.47 21.64
N THR A 58 -4.06 -1.19 21.33
CA THR A 58 -2.78 -0.70 20.83
C THR A 58 -1.86 -0.25 21.94
N PRO A 59 -0.51 -0.38 21.78
CA PRO A 59 0.45 -0.09 22.84
C PRO A 59 0.31 1.30 23.47
N GLY A 60 0.11 2.33 22.64
CA GLY A 60 0.00 3.71 23.12
C GLY A 60 -1.22 3.91 24.04
N ARG A 61 -2.38 3.37 23.66
CA ARG A 61 -3.60 3.52 24.48
C ARG A 61 -3.52 2.72 25.78
N LEU A 62 -2.96 1.52 25.73
CA LEU A 62 -2.73 0.71 26.93
C LEU A 62 -1.73 1.39 27.87
N TYR A 63 -0.66 1.96 27.33
CA TYR A 63 0.30 2.77 28.09
C TYR A 63 -0.39 3.95 28.78
N ASP A 64 -1.16 4.77 28.02
CA ASP A 64 -1.85 5.94 28.56
C ASP A 64 -2.79 5.59 29.72
N ILE A 65 -3.50 4.46 29.63
CA ILE A 65 -4.41 3.99 30.67
C ILE A 65 -3.64 3.49 31.87
N MET A 66 -2.62 2.66 31.69
CA MET A 66 -1.81 2.12 32.79
C MET A 66 -0.99 3.19 33.52
N GLU A 67 -0.63 4.28 32.83
CA GLU A 67 0.08 5.41 33.44
C GLU A 67 -0.84 6.28 34.33
N ARG A 68 -2.12 6.43 33.91
CA ARG A 68 -3.07 7.37 34.56
C ARG A 68 -4.05 6.71 35.50
N MET A 69 -4.12 5.38 35.52
CA MET A 69 -5.13 4.63 36.22
C MET A 69 -4.48 3.70 37.24
N ASP A 70 -4.21 4.23 38.44
CA ASP A 70 -3.63 3.44 39.55
C ASP A 70 -4.56 2.33 40.07
N VAL A 71 -5.87 2.44 39.78
CA VAL A 71 -6.90 1.49 40.20
C VAL A 71 -6.95 0.23 39.35
N LEU A 72 -6.25 0.20 38.20
CA LEU A 72 -6.22 -0.99 37.34
C LEU A 72 -5.40 -2.10 37.98
N ASP A 73 -6.11 -3.02 38.68
CA ASP A 73 -5.48 -4.18 39.33
C ASP A 73 -5.02 -5.21 38.27
N LEU A 74 -3.73 -5.26 38.04
CA LEU A 74 -3.08 -6.20 37.14
C LEU A 74 -2.46 -7.40 37.86
N HIS A 75 -2.54 -7.49 39.17
CA HIS A 75 -1.89 -8.54 39.96
C HIS A 75 -2.37 -9.94 39.58
N ASN A 76 -3.62 -10.07 39.13
CA ASN A 76 -4.24 -11.32 38.70
C ASN A 76 -4.19 -11.53 37.18
N LEU A 77 -3.25 -10.90 36.49
CA LEU A 77 -3.08 -11.10 35.04
C LEU A 77 -2.42 -12.44 34.75
N GLU A 78 -3.08 -13.27 33.96
CA GLU A 78 -2.65 -14.62 33.61
C GLU A 78 -2.09 -14.74 32.20
N ILE A 79 -2.58 -13.88 31.28
CA ILE A 79 -2.28 -14.01 29.85
C ILE A 79 -1.87 -12.65 29.26
N LEU A 80 -0.71 -12.63 28.59
CA LEU A 80 -0.27 -11.54 27.72
C LEU A 80 -0.04 -12.09 26.31
N ILE A 81 -0.63 -11.44 25.30
CA ILE A 81 -0.39 -11.75 23.89
C ILE A 81 0.17 -10.51 23.20
N LEU A 82 1.31 -10.67 22.53
CA LEU A 82 1.93 -9.69 21.65
C LEU A 82 1.77 -10.18 20.21
N ASP A 83 0.90 -9.55 19.44
CA ASP A 83 0.62 -9.93 18.07
C ASP A 83 1.32 -8.99 17.08
N GLU A 84 1.84 -9.53 15.97
CA GLU A 84 2.66 -8.82 14.99
C GLU A 84 3.83 -8.08 15.66
N ALA A 85 4.62 -8.81 16.49
CA ALA A 85 5.63 -8.24 17.37
C ALA A 85 6.72 -7.48 16.60
N ASP A 86 7.13 -7.95 15.43
CA ASP A 86 8.04 -7.23 14.54
C ASP A 86 7.47 -5.86 14.16
N ARG A 87 6.18 -5.79 13.86
CA ARG A 87 5.51 -4.53 13.52
C ARG A 87 5.36 -3.59 14.70
N LEU A 88 5.11 -4.13 15.89
CA LEU A 88 5.08 -3.34 17.12
C LEU A 88 6.41 -2.59 17.33
N LEU A 89 7.53 -3.25 17.05
CA LEU A 89 8.87 -2.68 17.17
C LEU A 89 9.20 -1.70 16.04
N ASP A 90 8.88 -2.04 14.78
CA ASP A 90 9.08 -1.17 13.61
C ASP A 90 8.33 0.16 13.74
N MET A 91 7.18 0.17 14.41
CA MET A 91 6.39 1.38 14.67
C MET A 91 6.90 2.19 15.87
N GLY A 92 7.97 1.75 16.50
CA GLY A 92 8.62 2.47 17.62
C GLY A 92 7.90 2.31 18.97
N PHE A 93 7.08 1.27 19.14
CA PHE A 93 6.35 1.03 20.39
C PHE A 93 7.17 0.33 21.49
N GLN A 94 8.49 0.19 21.29
CA GLN A 94 9.37 -0.48 22.26
C GLN A 94 9.20 0.05 23.70
N LYS A 95 9.17 1.39 23.86
CA LYS A 95 9.03 2.02 25.19
C LYS A 95 7.69 1.67 25.86
N GLN A 96 6.60 1.77 25.11
CA GLN A 96 5.27 1.48 25.61
C GLN A 96 5.12 0.00 26.00
N ILE A 97 5.64 -0.90 25.18
CA ILE A 97 5.59 -2.34 25.43
C ILE A 97 6.42 -2.69 26.66
N ASN A 98 7.63 -2.17 26.79
CA ASN A 98 8.48 -2.39 27.95
C ASN A 98 7.83 -1.87 29.23
N TYR A 99 7.20 -0.71 29.18
CA TYR A 99 6.43 -0.16 30.30
C TYR A 99 5.27 -1.10 30.69
N VAL A 100 4.44 -1.52 29.72
CA VAL A 100 3.36 -2.46 29.96
C VAL A 100 3.88 -3.74 30.61
N ILE A 101 4.92 -4.36 30.04
CA ILE A 101 5.51 -5.59 30.55
C ILE A 101 6.02 -5.41 32.01
N SER A 102 6.62 -4.26 32.34
CA SER A 102 7.14 -3.97 33.67
C SER A 102 6.06 -3.86 34.76
N ARG A 103 4.83 -3.52 34.38
CA ARG A 103 3.67 -3.41 35.31
C ARG A 103 2.95 -4.75 35.53
N LEU A 104 3.29 -5.78 34.73
CA LEU A 104 2.60 -7.07 34.79
C LEU A 104 3.29 -8.06 35.73
N PRO A 105 2.52 -8.96 36.38
CA PRO A 105 3.09 -9.99 37.24
C PRO A 105 4.02 -10.91 36.46
N LYS A 106 5.10 -11.39 37.13
CA LYS A 106 6.07 -12.30 36.52
C LYS A 106 5.48 -13.68 36.23
N LEU A 107 4.52 -14.12 37.01
CA LEU A 107 3.83 -15.40 36.85
C LEU A 107 2.65 -15.25 35.92
N ARG A 108 2.92 -15.13 34.60
CA ARG A 108 1.93 -15.10 33.54
C ARG A 108 2.34 -15.99 32.37
N ARG A 109 1.38 -16.38 31.55
CA ARG A 109 1.62 -16.98 30.24
C ARG A 109 1.77 -15.87 29.21
N THR A 110 2.83 -15.90 28.43
CA THR A 110 3.04 -14.89 27.37
C THR A 110 3.14 -15.59 26.02
N GLY A 111 2.31 -15.17 25.06
CA GLY A 111 2.37 -15.54 23.66
C GLY A 111 2.94 -14.38 22.83
N LEU A 112 3.95 -14.64 22.02
CA LEU A 112 4.50 -13.68 21.07
C LEU A 112 4.36 -14.26 19.67
N PHE A 113 3.66 -13.51 18.79
CA PHE A 113 3.43 -13.87 17.41
C PHE A 113 4.16 -12.85 16.50
N SER A 114 4.96 -13.36 15.59
CA SER A 114 5.73 -12.54 14.66
C SER A 114 5.93 -13.29 13.34
N ALA A 115 5.86 -12.57 12.21
CA ALA A 115 6.15 -13.15 10.91
C ALA A 115 7.65 -13.19 10.62
N THR A 116 8.43 -12.31 11.24
CA THR A 116 9.89 -12.23 11.09
C THR A 116 10.57 -12.35 12.43
N GLN A 117 11.77 -12.94 12.42
CA GLN A 117 12.61 -13.06 13.60
C GLN A 117 13.77 -12.08 13.45
N THR A 118 13.58 -10.86 13.92
CA THR A 118 14.62 -9.84 14.00
C THR A 118 15.32 -9.88 15.36
N GLU A 119 16.51 -9.31 15.47
CA GLU A 119 17.22 -9.18 16.74
C GLU A 119 16.37 -8.48 17.80
N ALA A 120 15.67 -7.41 17.42
CA ALA A 120 14.75 -6.69 18.30
C ALA A 120 13.59 -7.56 18.81
N VAL A 121 13.04 -8.47 17.97
CA VAL A 121 12.01 -9.44 18.39
C VAL A 121 12.60 -10.47 19.35
N GLU A 122 13.84 -10.89 19.16
CA GLU A 122 14.52 -11.78 20.10
C GLU A 122 14.78 -11.11 21.44
N GLU A 123 15.20 -9.85 21.47
CA GLU A 123 15.35 -9.07 22.71
C GLU A 123 14.03 -8.93 23.43
N LEU A 124 12.95 -8.60 22.71
CA LEU A 124 11.61 -8.52 23.30
C LEU A 124 11.16 -9.88 23.86
N SER A 125 11.46 -10.96 23.16
CA SER A 125 11.18 -12.33 23.63
C SER A 125 11.92 -12.62 24.92
N LYS A 126 13.21 -12.30 25.03
CA LYS A 126 14.01 -12.49 26.26
C LYS A 126 13.48 -11.63 27.42
N ALA A 127 13.01 -10.41 27.15
CA ALA A 127 12.48 -9.52 28.18
C ALA A 127 11.06 -9.91 28.65
N GLY A 128 10.25 -10.40 27.73
CA GLY A 128 8.80 -10.63 27.97
C GLY A 128 8.39 -12.05 28.28
N LEU A 129 9.16 -13.07 27.88
CA LEU A 129 8.82 -14.49 28.00
C LEU A 129 9.73 -15.21 28.97
N ARG A 130 9.20 -16.25 29.63
CA ARG A 130 9.97 -17.16 30.49
C ARG A 130 10.00 -18.55 29.86
N ASN A 131 11.21 -19.06 29.61
CA ASN A 131 11.43 -20.38 28.99
C ASN A 131 10.48 -20.63 27.78
N PRO A 132 10.51 -19.77 26.75
CA PRO A 132 9.56 -19.87 25.65
C PRO A 132 9.80 -21.13 24.84
N VAL A 133 8.70 -21.80 24.47
CA VAL A 133 8.71 -22.82 23.41
C VAL A 133 8.56 -22.11 22.09
N ARG A 134 9.52 -22.32 21.18
CA ARG A 134 9.49 -21.74 19.85
C ARG A 134 8.78 -22.70 18.89
N ILE A 135 7.78 -22.17 18.18
CA ILE A 135 7.03 -22.88 17.15
C ILE A 135 7.23 -22.14 15.82
N GLU A 136 7.89 -22.78 14.87
CA GLU A 136 8.09 -22.25 13.52
C GLU A 136 7.15 -22.96 12.54
N VAL A 137 6.25 -22.19 11.92
CA VAL A 137 5.36 -22.71 10.89
C VAL A 137 5.96 -22.38 9.53
N ARG A 138 6.33 -23.40 8.76
CA ARG A 138 6.85 -23.27 7.39
C ARG A 138 5.76 -23.60 6.39
N ALA A 139 5.67 -22.83 5.30
CA ALA A 139 4.83 -23.20 4.17
C ALA A 139 5.47 -24.39 3.43
N GLU A 140 4.80 -25.53 3.41
CA GLU A 140 5.22 -26.65 2.58
C GLU A 140 4.87 -26.38 1.12
N THR A 141 5.88 -26.27 0.26
CA THR A 141 5.72 -26.29 -1.19
C THR A 141 5.69 -27.74 -1.64
N LYS A 142 4.51 -28.31 -1.86
CA LYS A 142 4.38 -29.58 -2.59
C LYS A 142 4.60 -29.30 -4.07
N SER A 143 5.83 -29.42 -4.55
CA SER A 143 6.07 -29.57 -5.98
C SER A 143 5.79 -31.03 -6.36
N ILE A 144 4.80 -31.22 -7.24
CA ILE A 144 4.36 -32.55 -7.73
C ILE A 144 5.45 -33.25 -8.59
N ASN A 145 6.57 -32.59 -8.88
CA ASN A 145 7.59 -33.06 -9.82
C ASN A 145 8.95 -33.46 -9.20
N ASP A 146 9.11 -33.49 -7.86
CA ASP A 146 10.41 -33.86 -7.25
C ASP A 146 10.46 -35.31 -6.76
N LEU A 147 10.25 -36.29 -7.67
CA LEU A 147 10.59 -37.68 -7.45
C LEU A 147 12.03 -38.04 -7.88
N ALA A 148 12.86 -37.11 -8.30
CA ALA A 148 14.14 -37.40 -8.95
C ALA A 148 15.35 -36.57 -8.55
N SER A 149 15.39 -35.82 -7.45
CA SER A 149 16.67 -35.27 -7.00
C SER A 149 16.69 -34.94 -5.50
N SER A 150 17.51 -35.66 -4.77
CA SER A 150 17.90 -35.44 -3.38
C SER A 150 18.85 -34.25 -3.26
N GLN A 151 18.39 -33.03 -3.57
CA GLN A 151 19.10 -31.80 -3.27
C GLN A 151 18.11 -30.78 -2.65
N GLN A 152 18.47 -30.39 -1.43
CA GLN A 152 17.90 -29.38 -0.55
C GLN A 152 16.67 -28.60 -1.10
N SER A 153 15.48 -29.05 -0.71
CA SER A 153 14.24 -28.32 -0.96
C SER A 153 14.30 -26.94 -0.31
N SER A 154 14.56 -25.90 -1.11
CA SER A 154 14.50 -24.51 -0.67
C SER A 154 13.04 -24.15 -0.38
N SER A 155 12.64 -24.20 0.90
CA SER A 155 11.30 -23.82 1.32
C SER A 155 11.05 -22.36 0.96
N SER A 156 10.10 -22.09 0.06
CA SER A 156 9.63 -20.74 -0.24
C SER A 156 8.99 -20.10 1.00
N LYS A 157 9.16 -18.78 1.20
CA LYS A 157 8.48 -18.04 2.26
C LYS A 157 7.05 -17.64 1.91
N THR A 158 6.59 -18.01 0.71
CA THR A 158 5.26 -17.62 0.19
C THR A 158 4.35 -18.84 0.05
N PRO A 159 3.01 -18.69 0.23
CA PRO A 159 2.05 -19.77 0.05
C PRO A 159 2.13 -20.39 -1.35
N SER A 160 1.90 -21.71 -1.45
CA SER A 160 1.96 -22.47 -2.72
C SER A 160 0.94 -22.02 -3.78
N GLY A 161 -0.15 -21.38 -3.36
CA GLY A 161 -1.18 -20.81 -4.26
C GLY A 161 -0.92 -19.37 -4.71
N LEU A 162 0.23 -18.76 -4.34
CA LEU A 162 0.54 -17.37 -4.65
C LEU A 162 1.43 -17.27 -5.89
N HIS A 163 0.90 -16.61 -6.93
CA HIS A 163 1.64 -16.26 -8.13
C HIS A 163 2.23 -14.86 -7.99
N LEU A 164 3.56 -14.75 -8.05
CA LEU A 164 4.30 -13.51 -7.85
C LEU A 164 4.92 -13.03 -9.15
N GLU A 165 4.60 -11.80 -9.54
CA GLU A 165 5.11 -11.18 -10.76
C GLU A 165 5.76 -9.82 -10.47
N TYR A 166 6.71 -9.40 -11.30
CA TYR A 166 7.15 -8.02 -11.38
C TYR A 166 6.91 -7.46 -12.77
N LEU A 167 6.62 -6.18 -12.86
CA LEU A 167 6.41 -5.45 -14.10
C LEU A 167 7.36 -4.26 -14.12
N GLU A 168 8.32 -4.31 -15.03
CA GLU A 168 9.26 -3.23 -15.25
C GLU A 168 8.72 -2.24 -16.26
N CYS A 169 8.65 -0.96 -15.90
CA CYS A 169 8.21 0.09 -16.80
C CYS A 169 8.74 1.47 -16.42
N GLU A 170 8.83 2.35 -17.40
CA GLU A 170 9.18 3.75 -17.21
C GLU A 170 8.16 4.48 -16.34
N ALA A 171 8.63 5.52 -15.63
CA ALA A 171 7.81 6.22 -14.63
C ALA A 171 6.58 6.92 -15.24
N ASP A 172 6.67 7.41 -16.47
CA ASP A 172 5.56 8.02 -17.22
C ASP A 172 4.55 6.99 -17.75
N LYS A 173 4.98 5.74 -17.99
CA LYS A 173 4.13 4.65 -18.46
C LYS A 173 3.45 3.87 -17.33
N LYS A 174 4.02 3.92 -16.13
CA LYS A 174 3.52 3.19 -14.95
C LYS A 174 2.01 3.38 -14.68
N PRO A 175 1.45 4.61 -14.79
CA PRO A 175 0.01 4.82 -14.66
C PRO A 175 -0.84 4.11 -15.70
N SER A 176 -0.38 4.08 -16.94
CA SER A 176 -1.09 3.43 -18.06
C SER A 176 -1.14 1.91 -17.86
N GLN A 177 -0.04 1.32 -17.41
CA GLN A 177 0.01 -0.10 -17.08
C GLN A 177 -0.91 -0.46 -15.90
N LEU A 178 -0.99 0.41 -14.88
CA LEU A 178 -1.94 0.23 -13.77
C LEU A 178 -3.38 0.25 -14.28
N VAL A 179 -3.75 1.26 -15.09
CA VAL A 179 -5.10 1.38 -15.63
C VAL A 179 -5.48 0.17 -16.48
N ASP A 180 -4.58 -0.30 -17.35
CA ASP A 180 -4.79 -1.50 -18.16
C ASP A 180 -5.02 -2.74 -17.30
N LEU A 181 -4.18 -2.93 -16.26
CA LEU A 181 -4.34 -4.02 -15.32
C LEU A 181 -5.70 -3.98 -14.62
N LEU A 182 -6.17 -2.80 -14.20
CA LEU A 182 -7.47 -2.63 -13.56
C LEU A 182 -8.63 -2.90 -14.52
N ILE A 183 -8.51 -2.48 -15.78
CA ILE A 183 -9.52 -2.75 -16.82
C ILE A 183 -9.67 -4.25 -17.07
N LYS A 184 -8.54 -4.98 -17.16
CA LYS A 184 -8.52 -6.43 -17.37
C LYS A 184 -9.03 -7.23 -16.16
N ASN A 185 -9.07 -6.63 -14.98
CA ASN A 185 -9.45 -7.30 -13.72
C ASN A 185 -10.62 -6.63 -12.99
N LYS A 186 -11.59 -6.06 -13.71
CA LYS A 186 -12.72 -5.29 -13.14
C LYS A 186 -13.59 -6.05 -12.13
N SER A 187 -13.72 -7.36 -12.29
CA SER A 187 -14.53 -8.21 -11.40
C SER A 187 -13.78 -8.66 -10.14
N LYS A 188 -12.46 -8.44 -10.09
CA LYS A 188 -11.62 -8.92 -8.99
C LYS A 188 -11.62 -7.96 -7.80
N LYS A 189 -11.31 -8.52 -6.65
CA LYS A 189 -11.05 -7.80 -5.41
C LYS A 189 -9.55 -7.53 -5.29
N ILE A 190 -9.16 -6.25 -5.44
CA ILE A 190 -7.75 -5.85 -5.59
C ILE A 190 -7.34 -4.91 -4.46
N ILE A 191 -6.15 -5.11 -3.91
CA ILE A 191 -5.50 -4.14 -3.01
C ILE A 191 -4.30 -3.53 -3.74
N ILE A 192 -4.24 -2.19 -3.80
CA ILE A 192 -3.12 -1.46 -4.39
C ILE A 192 -2.37 -0.73 -3.29
N TYR A 193 -1.08 -1.03 -3.16
CA TYR A 193 -0.20 -0.38 -2.19
C TYR A 193 0.56 0.78 -2.81
N PHE A 194 0.45 1.93 -2.17
CA PHE A 194 1.20 3.14 -2.46
C PHE A 194 2.15 3.46 -1.31
N MET A 195 3.24 4.14 -1.62
CA MET A 195 4.29 4.46 -0.65
C MET A 195 3.83 5.47 0.41
N THR A 196 2.97 6.45 0.05
CA THR A 196 2.56 7.53 0.94
C THR A 196 1.06 7.75 1.00
N CYS A 197 0.59 8.35 2.11
CA CYS A 197 -0.81 8.73 2.26
C CYS A 197 -1.26 9.72 1.17
N ALA A 198 -0.39 10.67 0.79
CA ALA A 198 -0.69 11.65 -0.25
C ALA A 198 -0.86 10.99 -1.64
N CYS A 199 -0.12 9.91 -1.92
CA CYS A 199 -0.33 9.12 -3.13
C CYS A 199 -1.71 8.45 -3.12
N VAL A 200 -2.13 7.86 -1.99
CA VAL A 200 -3.48 7.28 -1.86
C VAL A 200 -4.56 8.33 -2.11
N ASP A 201 -4.43 9.52 -1.51
CA ASP A 201 -5.37 10.64 -1.72
C ASP A 201 -5.45 11.05 -3.18
N TYR A 202 -4.31 11.17 -3.86
CA TYR A 202 -4.24 11.56 -5.27
C TYR A 202 -4.85 10.49 -6.19
N TRP A 203 -4.41 9.24 -6.06
CA TRP A 203 -4.92 8.16 -6.89
C TRP A 203 -6.40 7.91 -6.67
N GLY A 204 -6.91 8.13 -5.46
CA GLY A 204 -8.34 8.07 -5.13
C GLY A 204 -9.19 9.10 -5.87
N VAL A 205 -8.64 10.28 -6.20
CA VAL A 205 -9.38 11.31 -6.93
C VAL A 205 -9.11 11.29 -8.43
N VAL A 206 -7.92 10.87 -8.88
CA VAL A 206 -7.58 10.94 -10.31
C VAL A 206 -8.07 9.72 -11.11
N LEU A 207 -8.05 8.51 -10.54
CA LEU A 207 -8.52 7.28 -11.22
C LEU A 207 -9.99 7.34 -11.65
N PRO A 208 -10.93 7.92 -10.88
CA PRO A 208 -12.33 8.07 -11.31
C PRO A 208 -12.51 8.89 -12.59
N HIS A 209 -11.55 9.75 -12.96
CA HIS A 209 -11.58 10.49 -14.23
C HIS A 209 -11.28 9.61 -15.45
N VAL A 210 -10.78 8.39 -15.24
CA VAL A 210 -10.58 7.41 -16.32
C VAL A 210 -11.93 6.75 -16.63
N THR A 211 -12.52 7.06 -17.78
CA THR A 211 -13.87 6.59 -18.16
C THR A 211 -13.99 5.07 -18.13
N ALA A 212 -12.92 4.35 -18.48
CA ALA A 212 -12.89 2.89 -18.48
C ALA A 212 -12.98 2.28 -17.07
N LEU A 213 -12.71 3.05 -16.02
CA LEU A 213 -12.80 2.65 -14.61
C LEU A 213 -14.10 3.11 -13.94
N LYS A 214 -14.98 3.80 -14.68
CA LYS A 214 -16.31 4.19 -14.15
C LYS A 214 -17.08 2.94 -13.71
N GLY A 215 -17.70 3.04 -12.54
CA GLY A 215 -18.44 1.93 -11.93
C GLY A 215 -17.61 1.00 -11.04
N LEU A 216 -16.29 1.15 -11.00
CA LEU A 216 -15.46 0.44 -10.02
C LEU A 216 -15.49 1.15 -8.67
N SER A 217 -15.65 0.38 -7.60
CA SER A 217 -15.55 0.88 -6.23
C SER A 217 -14.07 1.10 -5.89
N LEU A 218 -13.64 2.37 -5.85
CA LEU A 218 -12.30 2.78 -5.45
C LEU A 218 -12.36 3.30 -4.01
N ILE A 219 -11.70 2.62 -3.09
CA ILE A 219 -11.80 2.87 -1.65
C ILE A 219 -10.42 3.27 -1.11
N PRO A 220 -10.18 4.55 -0.75
CA PRO A 220 -8.93 4.98 -0.14
C PRO A 220 -8.86 4.60 1.34
N LEU A 221 -7.68 4.09 1.79
CA LEU A 221 -7.42 3.73 3.17
C LEU A 221 -5.97 4.03 3.57
N HIS A 222 -5.77 4.99 4.48
CA HIS A 222 -4.44 5.32 4.99
C HIS A 222 -4.48 5.92 6.41
N GLY A 223 -3.32 5.98 7.06
CA GLY A 223 -3.21 6.35 8.48
C GLY A 223 -3.64 7.77 8.85
N LYS A 224 -3.67 8.72 7.90
CA LYS A 224 -4.11 10.11 8.13
C LYS A 224 -5.62 10.30 8.11
N LEU A 225 -6.40 9.31 7.65
CA LEU A 225 -7.86 9.37 7.71
C LEU A 225 -8.35 9.24 9.16
N LYS A 226 -9.48 9.88 9.47
CA LYS A 226 -10.17 9.70 10.77
C LYS A 226 -10.51 8.22 10.98
N GLN A 227 -10.43 7.74 12.23
CA GLN A 227 -10.65 6.32 12.54
C GLN A 227 -12.01 5.81 12.04
N THR A 228 -13.07 6.58 12.24
CA THR A 228 -14.42 6.22 11.77
C THR A 228 -14.51 6.07 10.24
N VAL A 229 -13.75 6.87 9.48
CA VAL A 229 -13.67 6.77 8.01
C VAL A 229 -12.92 5.50 7.61
N ARG A 230 -11.82 5.17 8.32
CA ARG A 230 -11.03 3.96 8.07
C ARG A 230 -11.83 2.69 8.33
N GLU A 231 -12.58 2.64 9.43
CA GLU A 231 -13.48 1.52 9.77
C GLU A 231 -14.58 1.33 8.72
N LYS A 232 -15.21 2.42 8.28
CA LYS A 232 -16.22 2.37 7.21
C LYS A 232 -15.61 1.90 5.88
N ALA A 233 -14.42 2.40 5.51
CA ALA A 233 -13.72 2.00 4.29
C ALA A 233 -13.37 0.50 4.30
N LEU A 234 -12.86 0.00 5.42
CA LEU A 234 -12.52 -1.41 5.59
C LEU A 234 -13.76 -2.29 5.58
N ALA A 235 -14.82 -1.92 6.30
CA ALA A 235 -16.09 -2.64 6.33
C ALA A 235 -16.72 -2.71 4.94
N LEU A 236 -16.75 -1.58 4.21
CA LEU A 236 -17.24 -1.52 2.84
C LEU A 236 -16.43 -2.45 1.93
N PHE A 237 -15.09 -2.36 1.94
CA PHE A 237 -14.25 -3.21 1.11
C PHE A 237 -14.42 -4.70 1.45
N THR A 238 -14.57 -5.02 2.74
CA THR A 238 -14.76 -6.41 3.19
C THR A 238 -16.07 -7.00 2.67
N SER A 239 -17.16 -6.21 2.63
CA SER A 239 -18.48 -6.67 2.17
C SER A 239 -18.60 -6.83 0.65
N LEU A 240 -17.73 -6.19 -0.14
CA LEU A 240 -17.74 -6.26 -1.59
C LEU A 240 -17.18 -7.59 -2.09
N SER A 241 -17.80 -8.15 -3.14
CA SER A 241 -17.26 -9.28 -3.89
C SER A 241 -16.14 -8.88 -4.86
N GLY A 242 -16.14 -7.64 -5.36
CA GLY A 242 -15.13 -7.05 -6.23
C GLY A 242 -14.97 -5.56 -5.95
N GLY A 243 -13.80 -5.01 -6.19
CA GLY A 243 -13.48 -3.60 -5.95
C GLY A 243 -12.00 -3.37 -5.66
N ILE A 244 -11.62 -2.13 -5.48
CA ILE A 244 -10.22 -1.73 -5.37
C ILE A 244 -10.01 -0.95 -4.08
N LEU A 245 -9.15 -1.47 -3.20
CA LEU A 245 -8.66 -0.77 -2.02
C LEU A 245 -7.33 -0.08 -2.37
N LEU A 246 -7.29 1.24 -2.28
CA LEU A 246 -6.07 2.04 -2.45
C LEU A 246 -5.50 2.31 -1.06
N CYS A 247 -4.33 1.80 -0.72
CA CYS A 247 -3.86 1.92 0.65
C CYS A 247 -2.34 2.10 0.78
N THR A 248 -1.92 2.47 1.99
CA THR A 248 -0.55 2.35 2.46
C THR A 248 -0.39 1.06 3.29
N ASP A 249 0.76 0.86 3.90
CA ASP A 249 1.04 -0.31 4.76
C ASP A 249 0.11 -0.48 5.97
N VAL A 250 -0.85 0.44 6.17
CA VAL A 250 -1.90 0.28 7.19
C VAL A 250 -2.72 -1.00 6.98
N ALA A 251 -2.86 -1.47 5.72
CA ALA A 251 -3.54 -2.70 5.36
C ALA A 251 -2.59 -3.88 5.05
N ALA A 252 -1.27 -3.71 5.28
CA ALA A 252 -0.28 -4.73 4.90
C ALA A 252 -0.18 -5.90 5.88
N ARG A 253 -0.47 -5.68 7.17
CA ARG A 253 -0.28 -6.67 8.23
C ARG A 253 -1.54 -6.88 9.06
N GLY A 254 -1.66 -8.08 9.60
CA GLY A 254 -2.64 -8.48 10.61
C GLY A 254 -4.10 -8.54 10.16
N LEU A 255 -4.52 -7.74 9.18
CA LEU A 255 -5.91 -7.70 8.76
C LEU A 255 -6.31 -8.94 7.97
N ASP A 256 -7.41 -9.56 8.35
CA ASP A 256 -8.06 -10.57 7.54
C ASP A 256 -9.12 -9.91 6.64
N ILE A 257 -8.80 -9.83 5.36
CA ILE A 257 -9.69 -9.30 4.32
C ILE A 257 -10.01 -10.47 3.40
N PRO A 258 -11.23 -11.02 3.47
CA PRO A 258 -11.59 -12.21 2.70
C PRO A 258 -11.71 -11.90 1.21
N GLY A 259 -11.39 -12.88 0.38
CA GLY A 259 -11.65 -12.86 -1.06
C GLY A 259 -10.78 -11.91 -1.86
N VAL A 260 -9.59 -11.53 -1.37
CA VAL A 260 -8.64 -10.72 -2.15
C VAL A 260 -7.99 -11.60 -3.22
N ASP A 261 -8.22 -11.25 -4.49
CA ASP A 261 -7.72 -12.00 -5.65
C ASP A 261 -6.32 -11.54 -6.09
N CYS A 262 -6.07 -10.24 -6.00
CA CYS A 262 -4.83 -9.66 -6.50
C CYS A 262 -4.28 -8.56 -5.59
N ILE A 263 -2.97 -8.57 -5.41
CA ILE A 263 -2.21 -7.51 -4.76
C ILE A 263 -1.40 -6.77 -5.81
N VAL A 264 -1.50 -5.46 -5.85
CA VAL A 264 -0.66 -4.61 -6.69
C VAL A 264 0.21 -3.76 -5.78
N GLN A 265 1.51 -3.96 -5.80
CA GLN A 265 2.45 -3.06 -5.18
C GLN A 265 2.87 -2.03 -6.25
N TYR A 266 2.05 -0.97 -6.38
CA TYR A 266 2.36 0.11 -7.31
C TYR A 266 3.69 0.78 -6.96
N ASP A 267 3.96 0.90 -5.68
CA ASP A 267 5.26 1.30 -5.16
C ASP A 267 5.81 0.17 -4.27
N PRO A 268 7.08 -0.24 -4.48
CA PRO A 268 7.77 -1.13 -3.55
C PRO A 268 7.73 -0.58 -2.12
N PRO A 269 7.64 -1.42 -1.09
CA PRO A 269 7.63 -0.94 0.29
C PRO A 269 9.00 -0.38 0.68
N GLN A 270 9.04 0.72 1.43
CA GLN A 270 10.30 1.32 1.92
C GLN A 270 11.13 0.32 2.74
N ASP A 271 10.46 -0.47 3.59
CA ASP A 271 11.07 -1.62 4.26
C ASP A 271 10.76 -2.90 3.47
N PRO A 272 11.78 -3.58 2.92
CA PRO A 272 11.59 -4.77 2.11
C PRO A 272 10.95 -5.94 2.90
N ASN A 273 11.01 -5.94 4.22
CA ASN A 273 10.34 -6.96 5.03
C ASN A 273 8.81 -6.88 4.91
N VAL A 274 8.28 -5.68 4.62
CA VAL A 274 6.84 -5.46 4.41
C VAL A 274 6.32 -6.12 3.12
N PHE A 275 7.19 -6.41 2.15
CA PHE A 275 6.81 -7.05 0.89
C PHE A 275 5.99 -8.33 1.12
N ILE A 276 6.51 -9.23 1.97
CA ILE A 276 5.87 -10.52 2.27
C ILE A 276 4.51 -10.30 2.95
N HIS A 277 4.40 -9.32 3.83
CA HIS A 277 3.16 -9.00 4.52
C HIS A 277 2.08 -8.44 3.59
N ARG A 278 2.48 -7.62 2.59
CA ARG A 278 1.57 -7.13 1.56
C ARG A 278 1.04 -8.28 0.71
N VAL A 279 1.92 -9.12 0.17
CA VAL A 279 1.48 -10.24 -0.69
C VAL A 279 0.71 -11.30 0.09
N GLY A 280 0.98 -11.48 1.38
CA GLY A 280 0.23 -12.36 2.27
C GLY A 280 -1.22 -11.92 2.55
N ARG A 281 -1.74 -10.86 1.91
CA ARG A 281 -3.18 -10.51 1.97
C ARG A 281 -4.02 -11.29 0.96
N THR A 282 -3.41 -11.95 -0.02
CA THR A 282 -4.06 -12.89 -0.94
C THR A 282 -3.57 -14.32 -0.75
N ALA A 283 -4.08 -15.27 -1.51
CA ALA A 283 -3.74 -16.71 -1.45
C ALA A 283 -3.89 -17.34 -0.06
N ARG A 284 -4.89 -16.92 0.71
CA ARG A 284 -5.17 -17.44 2.05
C ARG A 284 -6.07 -18.67 1.99
N LEU A 285 -5.94 -19.53 3.00
CA LEU A 285 -6.80 -20.73 3.18
C LEU A 285 -6.80 -21.64 1.94
N GLY A 286 -5.65 -21.82 1.29
CA GLY A 286 -5.52 -22.70 0.12
C GLY A 286 -6.09 -22.15 -1.19
N ARG A 287 -6.51 -20.87 -1.21
CA ARG A 287 -6.98 -20.20 -2.44
C ARG A 287 -5.81 -19.80 -3.32
N GLN A 288 -6.09 -19.66 -4.62
CA GLN A 288 -5.18 -19.05 -5.57
C GLN A 288 -5.20 -17.52 -5.41
N GLY A 289 -4.05 -16.88 -5.59
CA GLY A 289 -3.92 -15.44 -5.56
C GLY A 289 -2.75 -14.95 -6.41
N SER A 290 -2.78 -13.70 -6.82
CA SER A 290 -1.70 -13.08 -7.58
C SER A 290 -1.18 -11.84 -6.89
N ALA A 291 0.12 -11.56 -7.05
CA ALA A 291 0.68 -10.31 -6.60
C ALA A 291 1.69 -9.79 -7.64
N ILE A 292 1.60 -8.50 -7.93
CA ILE A 292 2.43 -7.83 -8.93
C ILE A 292 3.12 -6.65 -8.27
N VAL A 293 4.44 -6.52 -8.46
CA VAL A 293 5.19 -5.33 -8.07
C VAL A 293 5.62 -4.57 -9.31
N PHE A 294 5.42 -3.25 -9.31
CA PHE A 294 5.87 -2.35 -10.36
C PHE A 294 7.24 -1.81 -10.01
N LEU A 295 8.18 -1.94 -10.92
CA LEU A 295 9.56 -1.48 -10.77
C LEU A 295 9.93 -0.52 -11.91
N PHE A 296 10.82 0.42 -11.63
CA PHE A 296 11.51 1.16 -12.69
C PHE A 296 12.69 0.35 -13.24
N PRO A 297 13.16 0.57 -14.46
CA PRO A 297 14.28 -0.18 -15.04
C PRO A 297 15.53 -0.20 -14.15
N LYS A 298 15.81 0.90 -13.44
CA LYS A 298 16.95 1.00 -12.53
C LYS A 298 16.77 0.26 -11.20
N GLU A 299 15.60 -0.29 -10.95
CA GLU A 299 15.24 -1.04 -9.72
C GLU A 299 15.28 -2.56 -9.92
N GLU A 300 15.68 -3.05 -11.08
CA GLU A 300 15.72 -4.49 -11.42
C GLU A 300 16.47 -5.33 -10.36
N ALA A 301 17.53 -4.78 -9.78
CA ALA A 301 18.28 -5.43 -8.70
C ALA A 301 17.41 -5.83 -7.50
N TYR A 302 16.21 -5.25 -7.34
CA TYR A 302 15.26 -5.62 -6.29
C TYR A 302 14.69 -7.04 -6.50
N VAL A 303 14.57 -7.48 -7.74
CA VAL A 303 14.11 -8.84 -8.08
C VAL A 303 15.11 -9.88 -7.54
N GLU A 304 16.40 -9.67 -7.79
CA GLU A 304 17.45 -10.55 -7.28
C GLU A 304 17.53 -10.51 -5.75
N PHE A 305 17.42 -9.32 -5.17
CA PHE A 305 17.36 -9.14 -3.72
C PHE A 305 16.22 -9.96 -3.08
N LEU A 306 15.03 -9.96 -3.69
CA LEU A 306 13.89 -10.77 -3.22
C LEU A 306 14.12 -12.26 -3.45
N ARG A 307 14.73 -12.65 -4.56
CA ARG A 307 15.09 -14.04 -4.86
C ARG A 307 16.00 -14.64 -3.79
N LEU A 308 17.05 -13.89 -3.39
CA LEU A 308 17.96 -14.30 -2.30
C LEU A 308 17.21 -14.48 -0.96
N ARG A 309 16.11 -13.77 -0.76
CA ARG A 309 15.23 -13.90 0.40
C ARG A 309 14.17 -15.01 0.26
N ARG A 310 14.26 -15.85 -0.77
CA ARG A 310 13.35 -16.95 -1.09
C ARG A 310 11.95 -16.48 -1.49
N VAL A 311 11.89 -15.34 -2.18
CA VAL A 311 10.68 -14.75 -2.78
C VAL A 311 10.94 -14.58 -4.28
N PRO A 312 10.87 -15.65 -5.08
CA PRO A 312 11.11 -15.56 -6.52
C PRO A 312 9.94 -14.87 -7.21
N LEU A 313 10.26 -13.94 -8.11
CA LEU A 313 9.30 -13.23 -8.95
C LEU A 313 9.44 -13.66 -10.40
N GLN A 314 8.33 -13.73 -11.12
CA GLN A 314 8.31 -13.96 -12.57
C GLN A 314 8.14 -12.62 -13.29
N GLU A 315 8.81 -12.47 -14.43
CA GLU A 315 8.65 -11.28 -15.24
C GLU A 315 7.28 -11.25 -15.91
N ARG A 316 6.62 -10.10 -15.82
CA ARG A 316 5.42 -9.78 -16.58
C ARG A 316 5.75 -8.69 -17.57
N ARG A 317 5.53 -8.94 -18.87
CA ARG A 317 5.74 -7.95 -19.91
C ARG A 317 4.72 -6.82 -19.81
N CYS A 318 5.16 -5.60 -20.11
CA CYS A 318 4.26 -4.47 -20.29
C CYS A 318 3.24 -4.76 -21.38
N SER A 319 2.02 -4.29 -21.18
CA SER A 319 0.99 -4.36 -22.22
C SER A 319 1.26 -3.29 -23.26
N ASP A 320 1.44 -3.69 -24.52
CA ASP A 320 1.60 -2.76 -25.65
C ASP A 320 0.29 -1.99 -25.93
N ASP A 321 -0.85 -2.57 -25.55
CA ASP A 321 -2.19 -1.98 -25.70
C ASP A 321 -2.57 -1.05 -24.54
N ALA A 322 -1.69 -0.86 -23.52
CA ALA A 322 -1.97 0.02 -22.40
C ALA A 322 -2.22 1.45 -22.91
N SER A 323 -3.45 1.92 -22.73
CA SER A 323 -3.84 3.26 -23.13
C SER A 323 -2.99 4.31 -22.43
N ASP A 324 -2.33 5.19 -23.17
CA ASP A 324 -1.57 6.29 -22.59
C ASP A 324 -2.49 7.22 -21.80
N VAL A 325 -2.38 7.21 -20.49
CA VAL A 325 -3.05 8.19 -19.61
C VAL A 325 -2.20 9.46 -19.44
N VAL A 326 -0.98 9.43 -19.97
CA VAL A 326 0.01 10.52 -19.94
C VAL A 326 0.43 10.85 -21.37
N PRO A 327 0.55 12.14 -21.77
CA PRO A 327 0.92 12.52 -23.14
C PRO A 327 2.35 12.05 -23.49
N GLN A 328 2.49 11.34 -24.60
CA GLN A 328 3.81 11.11 -25.19
C GLN A 328 4.19 12.26 -26.12
N VAL A 329 5.39 12.81 -25.93
CA VAL A 329 5.94 13.95 -26.70
C VAL A 329 6.15 13.64 -28.19
N ARG A 330 6.16 12.36 -28.58
CA ARG A 330 6.51 11.92 -29.95
C ARG A 330 5.48 12.30 -31.02
N THR A 331 4.22 12.56 -30.67
CA THR A 331 3.16 12.81 -31.66
C THR A 331 3.23 14.21 -32.27
N ILE A 332 3.80 15.19 -31.58
CA ILE A 332 3.86 16.57 -32.08
C ILE A 332 4.86 16.71 -33.25
N HIS A 333 5.97 15.99 -33.23
CA HIS A 333 6.98 16.09 -34.29
C HIS A 333 6.49 15.53 -35.62
N VAL A 334 5.70 14.45 -35.61
CA VAL A 334 5.11 13.86 -36.80
C VAL A 334 4.04 14.78 -37.39
N ILE A 335 3.21 15.40 -36.56
CA ILE A 335 2.16 16.34 -36.99
C ILE A 335 2.78 17.61 -37.60
N VAL A 336 3.79 18.19 -36.93
CA VAL A 336 4.49 19.37 -37.46
C VAL A 336 5.22 19.06 -38.77
N THR A 337 5.84 17.91 -38.90
CA THR A 337 6.51 17.49 -40.15
C THR A 337 5.51 17.20 -41.26
N CYS A 338 4.33 16.63 -40.93
CA CYS A 338 3.26 16.46 -41.91
C CYS A 338 2.62 17.80 -42.34
N ILE A 339 2.40 18.74 -41.40
CA ILE A 339 1.84 20.06 -41.75
C ILE A 339 2.82 20.88 -42.58
N SER A 340 4.12 20.83 -42.30
CA SER A 340 5.12 21.52 -43.13
C SER A 340 5.28 20.89 -44.53
N ALA A 341 5.13 19.57 -44.66
CA ALA A 341 5.09 18.90 -45.95
C ALA A 341 3.81 19.19 -46.75
N PHE A 342 2.67 19.40 -46.07
CA PHE A 342 1.40 19.74 -46.71
C PHE A 342 1.29 21.22 -47.11
N ALA A 343 1.93 22.13 -46.38
CA ALA A 343 1.99 23.54 -46.77
C ALA A 343 2.80 23.81 -48.05
N ALA A 344 3.62 22.83 -48.44
CA ALA A 344 4.40 22.89 -49.72
C ALA A 344 3.61 22.37 -50.93
N CYS A 345 2.47 21.71 -50.76
CA CYS A 345 1.59 21.24 -51.84
C CYS A 345 0.31 22.08 -51.88
N HIS A 346 0.35 23.20 -52.57
CA HIS A 346 -0.85 23.93 -52.97
C HIS A 346 -1.59 23.10 -54.02
N LEU A 347 -2.68 22.47 -53.64
CA LEU A 347 -3.82 22.01 -54.44
C LEU A 347 -4.39 20.69 -53.88
N MET A 348 -5.38 20.76 -53.03
CA MET A 348 -6.37 19.67 -52.88
C MET A 348 -7.61 20.11 -52.11
N ASP A 349 -8.77 19.77 -52.66
CA ASP A 349 -10.12 20.11 -52.16
C ASP A 349 -10.41 19.67 -50.73
N GLU A 350 -11.22 20.46 -50.04
CA GLU A 350 -11.65 20.25 -48.64
C GLU A 350 -12.22 18.85 -48.31
N CYS A 351 -12.78 18.13 -49.30
CA CYS A 351 -13.30 16.77 -49.15
C CYS A 351 -12.25 15.70 -48.92
N ILE A 352 -11.01 15.88 -49.41
CA ILE A 352 -9.93 14.91 -49.23
C ILE A 352 -9.28 15.07 -47.86
N ILE A 353 -9.27 16.28 -47.32
CA ILE A 353 -8.81 16.55 -45.94
C ILE A 353 -9.69 15.81 -44.94
N PHE A 354 -11.02 15.79 -45.17
CA PHE A 354 -11.94 15.06 -44.25
C PHE A 354 -11.78 13.55 -44.32
N ALA A 355 -11.45 12.99 -45.51
CA ALA A 355 -11.23 11.56 -45.69
C ALA A 355 -9.86 11.10 -45.07
N ILE A 356 -8.83 11.93 -45.17
CA ILE A 356 -7.52 11.65 -44.56
C ILE A 356 -7.61 11.81 -43.02
N PHE A 357 -8.29 12.84 -42.52
CA PHE A 357 -8.52 13.00 -41.08
C PHE A 357 -9.53 12.00 -40.52
N GLY A 358 -10.53 11.60 -41.28
CA GLY A 358 -11.50 10.56 -40.90
C GLY A 358 -10.87 9.16 -40.83
N GLY A 359 -9.92 8.85 -41.70
CA GLY A 359 -9.18 7.59 -41.66
C GLY A 359 -8.10 7.50 -40.59
N MET A 360 -7.47 8.64 -40.23
CA MET A 360 -6.49 8.71 -39.12
C MET A 360 -7.11 8.82 -37.74
N ALA A 361 -8.41 9.12 -37.63
CA ALA A 361 -9.13 9.11 -36.34
C ALA A 361 -9.27 7.69 -35.71
N TRP A 362 -8.80 6.65 -36.42
CA TRP A 362 -8.83 5.27 -35.96
C TRP A 362 -7.46 4.77 -35.43
N VAL A 363 -6.43 5.57 -35.47
CA VAL A 363 -5.14 5.22 -34.87
C VAL A 363 -5.06 5.83 -33.50
N GLY A 364 -5.48 5.04 -32.51
CA GLY A 364 -5.24 5.31 -31.10
C GLY A 364 -6.23 6.31 -30.51
N LYS A 365 -7.23 5.84 -29.77
CA LYS A 365 -7.88 6.63 -28.73
C LYS A 365 -6.79 7.04 -27.73
N CYS A 366 -6.13 8.15 -28.04
CA CYS A 366 -5.11 8.75 -27.21
C CYS A 366 -5.77 9.18 -25.89
N TRP A 367 -5.61 8.37 -24.87
CA TRP A 367 -6.04 8.70 -23.50
C TRP A 367 -5.06 9.69 -22.87
N SER A 368 -4.08 10.10 -23.67
CA SER A 368 -3.04 11.04 -23.32
C SER A 368 -3.64 12.38 -22.91
N GLY A 369 -3.47 12.72 -21.65
CA GLY A 369 -3.92 13.98 -21.10
C GLY A 369 -5.08 13.92 -20.12
N ARG A 370 -5.64 12.73 -19.78
CA ARG A 370 -6.77 12.67 -18.83
C ARG A 370 -6.39 13.15 -17.45
N PHE A 371 -5.23 12.77 -16.90
CA PHE A 371 -4.79 13.23 -15.61
C PHE A 371 -4.49 14.73 -15.64
N ARG A 372 -3.79 15.20 -16.67
CA ARG A 372 -3.56 16.64 -16.88
C ARG A 372 -4.86 17.40 -17.15
N SER A 373 -5.76 16.81 -17.94
CA SER A 373 -7.08 17.40 -18.18
C SER A 373 -7.92 17.46 -16.90
N ALA A 374 -7.83 16.45 -16.04
CA ALA A 374 -8.47 16.48 -14.73
C ALA A 374 -7.86 17.57 -13.84
N ALA A 375 -6.53 17.64 -13.75
CA ALA A 375 -5.82 18.67 -12.99
C ALA A 375 -6.10 20.10 -13.46
N ARG A 376 -6.29 20.31 -14.78
CA ARG A 376 -6.71 21.62 -15.33
C ARG A 376 -8.13 22.02 -14.96
N LYS A 377 -9.01 21.05 -14.72
CA LYS A 377 -10.45 21.27 -14.48
C LYS A 377 -10.82 21.26 -13.01
N ASP A 378 -9.96 20.70 -12.17
CA ASP A 378 -10.23 20.51 -10.76
C ASP A 378 -8.97 20.78 -9.92
N ARG A 379 -9.06 21.81 -9.07
CA ARG A 379 -7.97 22.24 -8.20
C ARG A 379 -7.58 21.18 -7.18
N ASP A 380 -8.55 20.41 -6.68
CA ASP A 380 -8.26 19.32 -5.73
C ASP A 380 -7.35 18.25 -6.35
N VAL A 381 -7.62 17.87 -7.61
CA VAL A 381 -6.76 16.92 -8.36
C VAL A 381 -5.37 17.50 -8.54
N MET A 382 -5.26 18.76 -8.95
CA MET A 382 -3.97 19.44 -9.17
C MET A 382 -3.14 19.50 -7.88
N GLU A 383 -3.72 19.97 -6.78
CA GLU A 383 -3.01 20.12 -5.51
C GLU A 383 -2.63 18.78 -4.87
N LYS A 384 -3.51 17.77 -4.96
CA LYS A 384 -3.21 16.41 -4.50
C LYS A 384 -2.10 15.78 -5.34
N GLY A 385 -2.09 16.02 -6.66
CA GLY A 385 -1.01 15.57 -7.53
C GLY A 385 0.35 16.12 -7.13
N LEU A 386 0.43 17.44 -6.90
CA LEU A 386 1.67 18.07 -6.41
C LEU A 386 2.12 17.51 -5.05
N ARG A 387 1.18 17.39 -4.09
CA ARG A 387 1.47 16.84 -2.75
C ARG A 387 1.93 15.38 -2.83
N ALA A 388 1.30 14.56 -3.67
CA ALA A 388 1.66 13.17 -3.86
C ALA A 388 3.06 13.02 -4.45
N PHE A 389 3.37 13.78 -5.49
CA PHE A 389 4.68 13.79 -6.13
C PHE A 389 5.80 14.17 -5.14
N VAL A 390 5.65 15.28 -4.41
CA VAL A 390 6.62 15.73 -3.40
C VAL A 390 6.80 14.67 -2.30
N SER A 391 5.68 14.13 -1.82
CA SER A 391 5.69 13.11 -0.76
C SER A 391 6.34 11.81 -1.23
N TYR A 392 6.10 11.41 -2.49
CA TYR A 392 6.73 10.24 -3.09
C TYR A 392 8.25 10.36 -3.14
N ILE A 393 8.78 11.48 -3.68
CA ILE A 393 10.24 11.70 -3.80
C ILE A 393 10.91 11.64 -2.42
N ARG A 394 10.31 12.26 -1.41
CA ARG A 394 10.83 12.23 -0.03
C ARG A 394 10.83 10.83 0.55
N ALA A 395 9.74 10.09 0.37
CA ALA A 395 9.64 8.72 0.84
C ALA A 395 10.61 7.79 0.09
N TYR A 396 10.79 7.99 -1.21
CA TYR A 396 11.76 7.24 -2.01
C TYR A 396 13.21 7.46 -1.54
N LYS A 397 13.55 8.69 -1.14
CA LYS A 397 14.87 9.02 -0.56
C LYS A 397 15.14 8.26 0.75
N GLU A 398 14.10 7.96 1.51
CA GLU A 398 14.17 7.28 2.81
C GLU A 398 14.05 5.75 2.69
N HIS A 399 14.15 5.19 1.48
CA HIS A 399 14.04 3.75 1.27
C HIS A 399 15.20 2.99 1.93
N HIS A 400 14.91 1.93 2.70
CA HIS A 400 15.92 1.15 3.43
C HIS A 400 16.94 0.47 2.49
N CYS A 401 16.53 0.08 1.28
CA CYS A 401 17.42 -0.45 0.24
C CYS A 401 17.94 0.68 -0.67
N SER A 402 18.51 1.75 -0.12
CA SER A 402 18.97 2.93 -0.87
C SER A 402 20.04 2.61 -1.94
N TYR A 403 20.71 1.48 -1.83
CA TYR A 403 21.68 0.99 -2.83
C TYR A 403 21.00 0.43 -4.10
N ILE A 404 19.70 0.02 -4.02
CA ILE A 404 18.85 -0.35 -5.16
C ILE A 404 18.05 0.87 -5.58
N PHE A 405 17.29 1.47 -4.64
CA PHE A 405 16.43 2.62 -4.86
C PHE A 405 17.22 3.92 -4.73
N ARG A 406 17.99 4.20 -5.78
CA ARG A 406 18.92 5.35 -5.81
C ARG A 406 18.16 6.62 -6.17
N TRP A 407 17.70 7.35 -5.17
CA TRP A 407 16.88 8.54 -5.38
C TRP A 407 17.54 9.62 -6.26
N LYS A 408 18.88 9.70 -6.30
CA LYS A 408 19.63 10.63 -7.16
C LYS A 408 19.54 10.25 -8.65
N GLU A 409 19.18 9.01 -8.96
CA GLU A 409 19.01 8.50 -10.32
C GLU A 409 17.55 8.50 -10.76
N LEU A 410 16.64 9.00 -9.90
CA LEU A 410 15.21 9.06 -10.19
C LEU A 410 14.92 10.07 -11.30
N GLU A 411 14.22 9.64 -12.34
CA GLU A 411 13.85 10.44 -13.49
C GLU A 411 12.65 11.33 -13.19
N ILE A 412 12.94 12.47 -12.54
CA ILE A 412 11.93 13.40 -12.01
C ILE A 412 10.98 13.88 -13.10
N GLY A 413 11.48 14.14 -14.31
CA GLY A 413 10.66 14.58 -15.43
C GLY A 413 9.60 13.55 -15.83
N LYS A 414 10.01 12.29 -16.07
CA LYS A 414 9.09 11.20 -16.39
C LYS A 414 8.11 10.92 -15.24
N LEU A 415 8.60 10.97 -13.99
CA LEU A 415 7.76 10.79 -12.82
C LEU A 415 6.67 11.87 -12.74
N ALA A 416 7.02 13.15 -12.93
CA ALA A 416 6.07 14.25 -12.94
C ALA A 416 5.02 14.11 -14.05
N MET A 417 5.42 13.60 -15.21
CA MET A 417 4.49 13.23 -16.30
C MET A 417 3.52 12.14 -15.84
N GLY A 418 4.02 11.10 -15.17
CA GLY A 418 3.19 10.01 -14.61
C GLY A 418 2.17 10.50 -13.59
N TYR A 419 2.51 11.50 -12.79
CA TYR A 419 1.57 12.17 -11.87
C TYR A 419 0.67 13.21 -12.57
N GLY A 420 0.79 13.41 -13.89
CA GLY A 420 -0.03 14.37 -14.64
C GLY A 420 0.16 15.82 -14.18
N LEU A 421 1.35 16.18 -13.69
CA LEU A 421 1.62 17.52 -13.21
C LEU A 421 1.58 18.54 -14.34
N LEU A 422 1.04 19.73 -14.04
CA LEU A 422 0.99 20.87 -14.98
C LEU A 422 2.30 21.65 -14.98
N GLN A 423 2.95 21.76 -13.80
CA GLN A 423 4.25 22.35 -13.59
C GLN A 423 5.03 21.57 -12.53
N LEU A 424 6.36 21.63 -12.61
CA LEU A 424 7.22 21.06 -11.57
C LEU A 424 7.20 21.94 -10.31
N PRO A 425 6.97 21.36 -9.12
CA PRO A 425 7.06 22.11 -7.88
C PRO A 425 8.50 22.53 -7.61
N SER A 426 8.68 23.73 -7.01
CA SER A 426 9.96 24.16 -6.49
C SER A 426 10.31 23.35 -5.24
N MET A 427 11.24 22.41 -5.38
CA MET A 427 11.68 21.54 -4.31
C MET A 427 13.18 21.69 -4.06
N PRO A 428 13.63 21.77 -2.77
CA PRO A 428 15.06 21.79 -2.44
C PRO A 428 15.80 20.57 -3.00
N GLU A 429 15.16 19.40 -2.95
CA GLU A 429 15.71 18.13 -3.41
C GLU A 429 16.09 18.15 -4.90
N VAL A 430 15.26 18.80 -5.74
CA VAL A 430 15.51 18.93 -7.18
C VAL A 430 16.59 19.98 -7.45
N LYS A 431 16.53 21.13 -6.73
CA LYS A 431 17.46 22.24 -6.94
C LYS A 431 18.88 21.93 -6.48
N GLN A 432 19.03 21.30 -5.31
CA GLN A 432 20.35 21.06 -4.69
C GLN A 432 21.13 19.90 -5.33
N HIS A 433 20.42 18.94 -5.95
CA HIS A 433 21.03 17.70 -6.46
C HIS A 433 20.99 17.56 -7.97
N SER A 434 20.55 18.60 -8.70
CA SER A 434 20.52 18.63 -10.18
C SER A 434 19.84 17.37 -10.77
N LEU A 435 18.74 16.93 -10.17
CA LEU A 435 18.01 15.76 -10.66
C LEU A 435 17.47 16.02 -12.07
N SER A 436 17.53 15.01 -12.91
CA SER A 436 17.08 15.13 -14.31
C SER A 436 15.59 15.44 -14.40
N THR A 437 15.26 16.57 -15.00
CA THR A 437 13.89 16.98 -15.34
C THR A 437 13.54 16.61 -16.79
N GLU A 438 14.42 15.89 -17.47
CA GLU A 438 14.22 15.41 -18.83
C GLU A 438 12.92 14.58 -18.94
N GLY A 439 12.21 14.74 -20.04
CA GLY A 439 10.92 14.09 -20.26
C GLY A 439 9.72 14.81 -19.65
N PHE A 440 9.90 15.93 -18.92
CA PHE A 440 8.80 16.76 -18.47
C PHE A 440 8.50 17.90 -19.45
N VAL A 441 7.23 18.01 -19.82
CA VAL A 441 6.74 19.11 -20.66
C VAL A 441 5.79 19.93 -19.78
N PRO A 442 6.16 21.17 -19.36
CA PRO A 442 5.26 22.03 -18.63
C PRO A 442 4.05 22.41 -19.51
N VAL A 443 2.96 22.75 -18.85
CA VAL A 443 1.81 23.30 -19.56
C VAL A 443 1.94 24.80 -19.51
N GLU A 444 2.08 25.40 -20.70
CA GLU A 444 2.10 26.85 -20.90
C GLU A 444 0.67 27.41 -20.87
N ASP A 445 0.52 28.71 -20.58
CA ASP A 445 -0.76 29.44 -20.60
C ASP A 445 -1.83 28.97 -19.57
N ILE A 446 -1.42 28.57 -18.38
CA ILE A 446 -2.37 28.28 -17.28
C ILE A 446 -2.25 29.32 -16.18
N ASN A 447 -3.38 29.99 -15.92
CA ASN A 447 -3.56 30.72 -14.68
C ASN A 447 -4.08 29.75 -13.60
N PHE A 448 -3.21 29.38 -12.63
CA PHE A 448 -3.55 28.44 -11.56
C PHE A 448 -4.67 28.95 -10.65
N ASP A 449 -4.84 30.26 -10.54
CA ASP A 449 -5.88 30.88 -9.68
C ASP A 449 -7.28 30.73 -10.29
N GLU A 450 -7.37 30.51 -11.60
CA GLU A 450 -8.63 30.25 -12.30
C GLU A 450 -9.13 28.80 -12.16
N ILE A 451 -8.27 27.86 -11.77
CA ILE A 451 -8.68 26.47 -11.55
C ILE A 451 -9.48 26.38 -10.24
N LYS A 452 -10.77 26.08 -10.37
CA LYS A 452 -11.70 25.98 -9.23
C LYS A 452 -11.77 24.56 -8.67
N TYR A 453 -12.13 24.43 -7.41
CA TYR A 453 -12.54 23.14 -6.83
C TYR A 453 -13.89 22.73 -7.44
N LYS A 454 -14.01 21.44 -7.77
CA LYS A 454 -15.26 20.83 -8.24
C LYS A 454 -16.00 20.13 -7.13
#